data_f4694df4e12114308be5fa63fbdd32cd
#
_entry.id   f4694df4e12114308be5fa63fbdd32cd
#
_cell.length_a   1.000
_cell.length_b   1.000
_cell.length_c   1.000
_cell.angle_alpha   90.00
_cell.angle_beta   90.00
_cell.angle_gamma   90.00
#
_symmetry.space_group_name_H-M   'P 1'
#
loop_
_entity.id
_entity.type
_entity.pdbx_description
1 polymer ?
#
loop_
_entity_poly.entity_id
_entity_poly.type
_entity_poly.pdbx_seq_one_letter_code
_entity_poly.pdbx_strand_id
1 'polypeptide(L)' 'MNEKLRIEVKLLKALQGISYKEIAYYLEISADSFYNWLKGYYNFSEEKQHRLLDIISCLKE' A
#
# COMPACT_ATOMS: atom_id res chain seq x y z
N MET A 1 -4.61 -4.62 -11.03
CA MET A 1 -4.61 -3.50 -10.08
C MET A 1 -3.45 -3.52 -9.08
N ASN A 2 -2.94 -4.69 -8.71
CA ASN A 2 -1.81 -4.77 -7.77
C ASN A 2 -0.61 -3.95 -8.22
N GLU A 3 -0.22 -4.07 -9.48
CA GLU A 3 0.94 -3.31 -9.99
C GLU A 3 0.73 -1.81 -9.89
N LYS A 4 -0.46 -1.35 -10.25
CA LYS A 4 -0.78 0.08 -10.19
C LYS A 4 -0.74 0.58 -8.75
N LEU A 5 -1.25 -0.23 -7.81
CA LEU A 5 -1.22 0.14 -6.39
C LEU A 5 0.19 0.20 -5.85
N ARG A 6 1.08 -0.69 -6.29
CA ARG A 6 2.48 -0.65 -5.90
C ARG A 6 3.12 0.67 -6.33
N ILE A 7 2.84 1.10 -7.54
CA ILE A 7 3.35 2.38 -8.06
C ILE A 7 2.82 3.55 -7.24
N GLU A 8 1.51 3.55 -6.97
CA GLU A 8 0.87 4.62 -6.19
C GLU A 8 1.47 4.72 -4.79
N VAL A 9 1.68 3.60 -4.13
CA VAL A 9 2.25 3.57 -2.78
C VAL A 9 3.66 4.13 -2.78
N LYS A 10 4.47 3.76 -3.77
CA LYS A 10 5.83 4.27 -3.87
C LYS A 10 5.85 5.78 -4.14
N LEU A 11 4.91 6.27 -4.93
CA LEU A 11 4.78 7.69 -5.18
C LEU A 11 4.39 8.46 -3.92
N LEU A 12 3.47 7.91 -3.13
CA LEU A 12 3.09 8.53 -1.86
C LEU A 12 4.27 8.69 -0.92
N LYS A 13 5.09 7.64 -0.83
CA LYS A 13 6.29 7.71 -0.01
C LYS A 13 7.25 8.77 -0.51
N ALA A 14 7.47 8.82 -1.81
CA ALA A 14 8.41 9.76 -2.41
C ALA A 14 7.95 11.20 -2.31
N LEU A 15 6.66 11.45 -2.51
CA LEU A 15 6.12 12.80 -2.58
C LEU A 15 5.69 13.37 -1.23
N GLN A 16 5.19 12.51 -0.34
CA GLN A 16 4.62 12.96 0.93
C GLN A 16 5.33 12.42 2.16
N GLY A 17 6.31 11.54 1.97
CA GLY A 17 7.08 11.00 3.07
C GLY A 17 6.32 10.01 3.95
N ILE A 18 5.23 9.47 3.47
CA ILE A 18 4.44 8.50 4.23
C ILE A 18 5.17 7.16 4.24
N SER A 19 5.36 6.58 5.42
CA SER A 19 6.10 5.34 5.54
C SER A 19 5.25 4.14 5.13
N TYR A 20 5.91 3.11 4.61
CA TYR A 20 5.24 1.86 4.28
C TYR A 20 4.68 1.19 5.53
N LYS A 21 5.36 1.34 6.64
CA LYS A 21 4.92 0.77 7.92
C LYS A 21 3.58 1.38 8.34
N GLU A 22 3.41 2.66 8.13
CA GLU A 22 2.16 3.36 8.43
C GLU A 22 1.03 2.84 7.56
N ILE A 23 1.28 2.66 6.27
CA ILE A 23 0.27 2.14 5.35
C ILE A 23 -0.12 0.71 5.74
N ALA A 24 0.87 -0.12 6.10
CA ALA A 24 0.62 -1.48 6.55
C ALA A 24 -0.26 -1.48 7.81
N TYR A 25 -0.02 -0.56 8.71
CA TYR A 25 -0.83 -0.42 9.92
C TYR A 25 -2.30 -0.14 9.58
N TYR A 26 -2.55 0.80 8.68
CA TYR A 26 -3.92 1.11 8.27
C TYR A 26 -4.58 -0.06 7.53
N LEU A 27 -3.79 -0.84 6.83
CA LEU A 27 -4.29 -2.01 6.11
C LEU A 27 -4.44 -3.23 7.01
N GLU A 28 -4.00 -3.12 8.27
CA GLU A 28 -4.09 -4.16 9.29
C GLU A 28 -3.28 -5.41 8.93
N ILE A 29 -2.11 -5.21 8.34
CA ILE A 29 -1.17 -6.29 8.07
C ILE A 29 0.19 -5.91 8.64
N SER A 30 1.09 -6.90 8.75
CA SER A 30 2.44 -6.63 9.24
C SER A 30 3.24 -5.87 8.20
N ALA A 31 4.25 -5.14 8.66
CA ALA A 31 5.14 -4.42 7.76
C ALA A 31 5.87 -5.40 6.82
N ASP A 32 6.29 -6.56 7.34
CA ASP A 32 6.95 -7.58 6.53
C ASP A 32 6.05 -8.07 5.40
N SER A 33 4.78 -8.31 5.70
CA SER A 33 3.82 -8.74 4.71
C SER A 33 3.66 -7.68 3.62
N PHE A 34 3.60 -6.42 4.03
CA PHE A 34 3.46 -5.31 3.09
C PHE A 34 4.70 -5.19 2.18
N TYR A 35 5.89 -5.30 2.76
CA TYR A 35 7.14 -5.25 1.97
C TYR A 35 7.21 -6.38 0.97
N ASN A 36 6.78 -7.59 1.35
CA ASN A 36 6.76 -8.72 0.44
C ASN A 36 5.81 -8.47 -0.73
N TRP A 37 4.66 -7.86 -0.46
CA TRP A 37 3.74 -7.48 -1.52
C TRP A 37 4.38 -6.43 -2.44
N LEU A 38 5.05 -5.43 -1.88
CA LEU A 38 5.73 -4.40 -2.66
C LEU A 38 6.79 -4.98 -3.59
N LYS A 39 7.47 -6.03 -3.14
CA LYS A 39 8.49 -6.71 -3.93
C LYS A 39 7.91 -7.61 -5.01
N GLY A 40 6.59 -7.81 -4.99
CA GLY A 40 5.93 -8.65 -5.97
C GLY A 40 5.88 -10.12 -5.64
N TYR A 41 6.17 -10.48 -4.39
CA TYR A 41 6.19 -11.89 -3.98
C TYR A 41 4.80 -12.50 -3.90
N TYR A 42 3.76 -11.68 -3.70
CA TYR A 42 2.38 -12.14 -3.75
C TYR A 42 1.47 -10.95 -4.07
N ASN A 43 0.22 -11.25 -4.37
CA ASN A 43 -0.78 -10.23 -4.70
C ASN A 43 -1.84 -10.13 -3.62
N PHE A 44 -2.37 -8.93 -3.41
CA PHE A 44 -3.51 -8.72 -2.52
C PHE A 44 -4.79 -9.22 -3.19
N SER A 45 -5.75 -9.68 -2.38
CA SER A 45 -7.09 -9.98 -2.85
C SER A 45 -7.78 -8.69 -3.29
N GLU A 46 -8.89 -8.82 -4.03
CA GLU A 46 -9.65 -7.65 -4.46
C GLU A 46 -10.10 -6.81 -3.29
N GLU A 47 -10.58 -7.43 -2.24
CA GLU A 47 -11.01 -6.72 -1.04
C GLU A 47 -9.88 -5.89 -0.45
N LYS A 48 -8.70 -6.47 -0.32
CA LYS A 48 -7.55 -5.77 0.24
C LYS A 48 -7.08 -4.65 -0.68
N GLN A 49 -7.15 -4.88 -1.99
CA GLN A 49 -6.82 -3.83 -2.96
C GLN A 49 -7.75 -2.62 -2.82
N HIS A 50 -9.05 -2.86 -2.63
CA HIS A 50 -10.01 -1.79 -2.45
C HIS A 50 -9.75 -1.02 -1.16
N ARG A 51 -9.41 -1.71 -0.09
CA ARG A 51 -9.06 -1.06 1.17
C ARG A 51 -7.82 -0.19 1.02
N LEU A 52 -6.82 -0.70 0.32
CA LEU A 52 -5.60 0.07 0.08
C LEU A 52 -5.90 1.30 -0.77
N LEU A 53 -6.75 1.16 -1.77
CA LEU A 53 -7.15 2.29 -2.60
C LEU A 53 -7.80 3.39 -1.77
N ASP A 54 -8.67 3.01 -0.84
CA ASP A 54 -9.30 3.97 0.07
C ASP A 54 -8.27 4.66 0.96
N ILE A 55 -7.32 3.92 1.47
CA ILE A 55 -6.24 4.47 2.31
C ILE A 55 -5.43 5.48 1.51
N ILE A 56 -5.07 5.13 0.28
CA ILE A 56 -4.31 6.04 -0.59
C ILE A 56 -5.09 7.32 -0.84
N SER A 57 -6.38 7.22 -1.10
CA SER A 57 -7.23 8.39 -1.34
C SER A 57 -7.25 9.31 -0.12
N CYS A 58 -7.36 8.75 1.07
CA CYS A 58 -7.35 9.52 2.30
C CYS A 58 -6.00 10.21 2.53
N LEU A 59 -4.92 9.51 2.24
CA LEU A 59 -3.57 10.04 2.48
C LEU A 59 -3.16 11.11 1.48
N LYS A 60 -3.77 11.12 0.30
CA LYS A 60 -3.50 12.12 -0.72
C LYS A 60 -4.06 13.49 -0.37
N GLU A 61 -5.00 13.53 0.52
CA GLU A 61 -5.57 14.79 1.00
C GLU A 61 -4.74 15.36 2.15
#